data_e01c26482e89b363cda9405cbb207852
#
_entry.id   e01c26482e89b363cda9405cbb207852
#
_cell.length_a   1.000
_cell.length_b   1.000
_cell.length_c   1.000
_cell.angle_alpha   90.00
_cell.angle_beta   90.00
_cell.angle_gamma   90.00
#
_symmetry.space_group_name_H-M   'P 1'
#
loop_
_entity.id
_entity.type
_entity.pdbx_description
1 polymer ?
#
loop_
_entity_poly.entity_id
_entity_poly.type
_entity_poly.pdbx_seq_one_letter_code
_entity_poly.pdbx_strand_id
1 'polypeptide(L)'
;MPVKFMLKLVLMWTLCLLLFPLLVLQGIWVRRTTVSLPEAAHPNHGTYDGKEPPIHILGLGDSVIAGVGVNDLEESVTAQIARSTSRKVDRRVNWRADGCNGDKARDLLARYQAVDDNDSTHLQFSETGELLEPAVPFVVDRAWQEDNGATLPDYVVVSIGVNDVSGLTSLTRWNFEITQVIASLREHFGVPILFLGIPPMARFPALIHPLKFALGVRAAMLDKTIQRAAELLPDVHWIDSLNLFQLGHMAADGYHPSNIGCEVLGEVIAEVVVKLEKTSAERTGFVQITDGKGQ
;
A
#
# COMPACT_ATOMS: atom_id res chain seq x y z
N MET A 1 1.00 -23.19 34.39
CA MET A 1 -0.08 -22.40 33.73
C MET A 1 -1.39 -22.66 34.45
N PRO A 2 -2.22 -21.64 34.77
CA PRO A 2 -3.48 -21.86 35.46
C PRO A 2 -4.46 -22.66 34.56
N VAL A 3 -5.10 -23.68 35.14
CA VAL A 3 -6.06 -24.58 34.45
C VAL A 3 -7.11 -23.81 33.63
N LYS A 4 -7.57 -22.65 34.13
CA LYS A 4 -8.50 -21.77 33.44
C LYS A 4 -7.96 -21.21 32.10
N PHE A 5 -6.66 -21.01 31.99
CA PHE A 5 -6.02 -20.55 30.75
C PHE A 5 -5.96 -21.68 29.71
N MET A 6 -5.58 -22.88 30.12
CA MET A 6 -5.58 -24.05 29.25
C MET A 6 -7.00 -24.37 28.73
N LEU A 7 -8.01 -24.29 29.60
CA LEU A 7 -9.40 -24.53 29.20
C LEU A 7 -9.88 -23.52 28.15
N LYS A 8 -9.55 -22.22 28.31
CA LYS A 8 -9.84 -21.19 27.30
C LYS A 8 -9.13 -21.47 25.99
N LEU A 9 -7.88 -21.89 26.04
CA LEU A 9 -7.10 -22.21 24.84
C LEU A 9 -7.69 -23.42 24.08
N VAL A 10 -8.03 -24.49 24.81
CA VAL A 10 -8.68 -25.67 24.24
C VAL A 10 -10.03 -25.32 23.62
N LEU A 11 -10.87 -24.54 24.34
CA LEU A 11 -12.16 -24.11 23.83
C LEU A 11 -12.01 -23.25 22.56
N MET A 12 -11.06 -22.34 22.53
CA MET A 12 -10.75 -21.52 21.36
C MET A 12 -10.32 -22.36 20.15
N TRP A 13 -9.41 -23.30 20.35
CA TRP A 13 -8.96 -24.21 19.28
C TRP A 13 -10.07 -25.12 18.79
N THR A 14 -10.90 -25.65 19.70
CA THR A 14 -12.06 -26.46 19.33
C THR A 14 -13.04 -25.66 18.49
N LEU A 15 -13.32 -24.42 18.89
CA LEU A 15 -14.19 -23.54 18.14
C LEU A 15 -13.62 -23.21 16.75
N CYS A 16 -12.32 -22.94 16.65
CA CYS A 16 -11.64 -22.71 15.36
C CYS A 16 -11.73 -23.94 14.45
N LEU A 17 -11.51 -25.14 14.98
CA LEU A 17 -11.64 -26.40 14.23
C LEU A 17 -13.06 -26.65 13.75
N LEU A 18 -14.06 -26.37 14.58
CA LEU A 18 -15.48 -26.55 14.22
C LEU A 18 -15.93 -25.50 13.18
N LEU A 19 -15.42 -24.27 13.24
CA LEU A 19 -15.76 -23.22 12.29
C LEU A 19 -14.97 -23.32 10.98
N PHE A 20 -13.84 -24.00 10.96
CA PHE A 20 -12.98 -24.08 9.78
C PHE A 20 -13.68 -24.56 8.51
N PRO A 21 -14.44 -25.69 8.53
CA PRO A 21 -15.18 -26.11 7.34
C PRO A 21 -16.19 -25.07 6.85
N LEU A 22 -16.87 -24.39 7.79
CA LEU A 22 -17.82 -23.32 7.46
C LEU A 22 -17.11 -22.13 6.80
N LEU A 23 -15.95 -21.71 7.34
CA LEU A 23 -15.16 -20.62 6.75
C LEU A 23 -14.71 -20.96 5.33
N VAL A 24 -14.27 -22.21 5.09
CA VAL A 24 -13.90 -22.69 3.75
C VAL A 24 -15.08 -22.65 2.79
N LEU A 25 -16.23 -23.16 3.21
CA LEU A 25 -17.45 -23.13 2.38
C LEU A 25 -17.90 -21.70 2.08
N GLN A 26 -17.85 -20.81 3.07
CA GLN A 26 -18.16 -19.40 2.87
C GLN A 26 -17.15 -18.73 1.91
N GLY A 27 -15.86 -19.02 2.03
CA GLY A 27 -14.84 -18.51 1.12
C GLY A 27 -15.09 -18.96 -0.33
N ILE A 28 -15.41 -20.23 -0.53
CA ILE A 28 -15.78 -20.78 -1.86
C ILE A 28 -17.05 -20.09 -2.39
N TRP A 29 -18.05 -19.94 -1.54
CA TRP A 29 -19.30 -19.28 -1.91
C TRP A 29 -19.08 -17.83 -2.31
N VAL A 30 -18.39 -17.04 -1.47
CA VAL A 30 -18.06 -15.63 -1.78
C VAL A 30 -17.32 -15.55 -3.11
N ARG A 31 -16.26 -16.36 -3.31
CA ARG A 31 -15.49 -16.36 -4.56
C ARG A 31 -16.33 -16.66 -5.81
N ARG A 32 -17.39 -17.47 -5.68
CA ARG A 32 -18.27 -17.85 -6.78
C ARG A 32 -19.38 -16.84 -7.04
N THR A 33 -19.80 -16.10 -6.03
CA THR A 33 -20.95 -15.18 -6.09
C THR A 33 -20.57 -13.72 -6.22
N THR A 34 -19.34 -13.36 -5.84
CA THR A 34 -18.83 -12.00 -6.04
C THR A 34 -18.68 -11.70 -7.54
N VAL A 35 -19.24 -10.57 -7.95
CA VAL A 35 -19.13 -10.10 -9.34
C VAL A 35 -17.65 -9.83 -9.65
N SER A 36 -17.16 -10.36 -10.76
CA SER A 36 -15.82 -10.06 -11.25
C SER A 36 -15.87 -8.75 -12.04
N LEU A 37 -15.18 -7.75 -11.54
CA LEU A 37 -15.01 -6.48 -12.24
C LEU A 37 -13.68 -6.50 -13.03
N PRO A 38 -13.63 -5.89 -14.22
CA PRO A 38 -12.38 -5.74 -14.97
C PRO A 38 -11.46 -4.70 -14.32
N GLU A 39 -10.21 -4.71 -14.71
CA GLU A 39 -9.31 -3.57 -14.52
C GLU A 39 -9.80 -2.37 -15.34
N ALA A 40 -9.49 -1.16 -14.90
CA ALA A 40 -9.88 0.05 -15.60
C ALA A 40 -9.19 0.19 -16.96
N ALA A 41 -9.83 0.92 -17.85
CA ALA A 41 -9.28 1.19 -19.19
C ALA A 41 -8.03 2.10 -19.13
N HIS A 42 -7.11 1.91 -20.08
CA HIS A 42 -5.95 2.77 -20.28
C HIS A 42 -6.33 4.15 -20.87
N PRO A 43 -5.46 5.16 -20.68
CA PRO A 43 -4.05 5.09 -20.31
C PRO A 43 -3.81 4.95 -18.81
N ASN A 44 -2.68 4.31 -18.42
CA ASN A 44 -2.28 4.13 -17.02
C ASN A 44 -1.44 5.30 -16.48
N HIS A 45 -1.46 6.44 -17.14
CA HIS A 45 -0.75 7.65 -16.77
C HIS A 45 -1.54 8.88 -17.23
N GLY A 46 -1.25 10.02 -16.62
CA GLY A 46 -1.86 11.29 -16.98
C GLY A 46 -1.22 12.47 -16.27
N THR A 47 -1.77 13.65 -16.52
CA THR A 47 -1.26 14.91 -15.97
C THR A 47 -2.42 15.79 -15.54
N TYR A 48 -2.29 16.40 -14.38
CA TYR A 48 -3.12 17.51 -13.95
C TYR A 48 -2.30 18.81 -13.99
N ASP A 49 -2.83 19.82 -14.64
CA ASP A 49 -2.14 21.10 -14.86
C ASP A 49 -1.94 21.88 -13.56
N GLY A 50 -0.89 22.69 -13.56
CA GLY A 50 -0.48 23.53 -12.45
C GLY A 50 0.88 24.18 -12.73
N LYS A 51 1.44 24.83 -11.71
CA LYS A 51 2.76 25.48 -11.80
C LYS A 51 3.90 24.46 -11.84
N GLU A 52 5.00 24.89 -12.41
CA GLU A 52 6.28 24.18 -12.38
C GLU A 52 7.05 24.43 -11.06
N PRO A 53 7.93 23.54 -10.63
CA PRO A 53 8.22 22.24 -11.24
C PRO A 53 7.11 21.21 -10.95
N PRO A 54 6.94 20.18 -11.82
CA PRO A 54 5.92 19.16 -11.64
C PRO A 54 6.22 18.27 -10.42
N ILE A 55 5.18 17.59 -9.91
CA ILE A 55 5.29 16.48 -8.96
C ILE A 55 4.96 15.20 -9.72
N HIS A 56 5.72 14.13 -9.49
CA HIS A 56 5.53 12.83 -10.11
C HIS A 56 5.08 11.81 -9.08
N ILE A 57 3.91 11.18 -9.28
CA ILE A 57 3.32 10.19 -8.37
C ILE A 57 3.22 8.84 -9.09
N LEU A 58 3.82 7.81 -8.49
CA LEU A 58 3.75 6.44 -8.97
C LEU A 58 2.89 5.59 -8.02
N GLY A 59 1.81 5.02 -8.54
CA GLY A 59 1.01 4.02 -7.84
C GLY A 59 1.48 2.62 -8.19
N LEU A 60 1.74 1.79 -7.18
CA LEU A 60 2.17 0.39 -7.31
C LEU A 60 1.26 -0.53 -6.53
N GLY A 61 0.97 -1.70 -7.05
CA GLY A 61 0.28 -2.70 -6.24
C GLY A 61 -0.72 -3.57 -6.99
N ASP A 62 -1.84 -3.83 -6.30
CA ASP A 62 -2.85 -4.79 -6.70
C ASP A 62 -4.01 -4.16 -7.50
N SER A 63 -5.18 -4.77 -7.39
CA SER A 63 -6.41 -4.38 -8.07
C SER A 63 -6.86 -2.93 -7.79
N VAL A 64 -6.52 -2.37 -6.64
CA VAL A 64 -6.88 -0.97 -6.30
C VAL A 64 -6.11 -0.01 -7.20
N ILE A 65 -4.84 -0.28 -7.44
CA ILE A 65 -4.00 0.52 -8.35
C ILE A 65 -4.36 0.24 -9.81
N ALA A 66 -4.70 -1.02 -10.15
CA ALA A 66 -5.20 -1.39 -11.48
C ALA A 66 -6.60 -0.81 -11.80
N GLY A 67 -7.21 -0.09 -10.85
CA GLY A 67 -8.50 0.57 -11.04
C GLY A 67 -9.70 -0.38 -11.11
N VAL A 68 -9.62 -1.56 -10.49
CA VAL A 68 -10.80 -2.42 -10.39
C VAL A 68 -11.86 -1.71 -9.56
N GLY A 69 -13.05 -1.55 -10.14
CA GLY A 69 -14.17 -0.84 -9.52
C GLY A 69 -14.48 0.53 -10.14
N VAL A 70 -13.62 1.03 -11.02
CA VAL A 70 -13.82 2.24 -11.84
C VAL A 70 -13.75 1.88 -13.33
N ASN A 71 -14.21 2.76 -14.21
CA ASN A 71 -14.21 2.48 -15.65
C ASN A 71 -12.87 2.85 -16.30
N ASP A 72 -12.34 4.00 -15.93
CA ASP A 72 -11.11 4.56 -16.48
C ASP A 72 -10.09 4.81 -15.38
N LEU A 73 -8.79 4.67 -15.69
CA LEU A 73 -7.72 4.92 -14.72
C LEU A 73 -7.61 6.38 -14.28
N GLU A 74 -8.22 7.34 -14.98
CA GLU A 74 -8.40 8.71 -14.50
C GLU A 74 -9.30 8.80 -13.25
N GLU A 75 -10.17 7.82 -13.03
CA GLU A 75 -11.02 7.70 -11.85
C GLU A 75 -10.37 6.88 -10.73
N SER A 76 -9.20 6.26 -10.98
CA SER A 76 -8.47 5.41 -10.03
C SER A 76 -7.93 6.20 -8.85
N VAL A 77 -7.57 5.48 -7.79
CA VAL A 77 -6.96 6.08 -6.58
C VAL A 77 -5.74 6.91 -6.94
N THR A 78 -4.82 6.41 -7.80
CA THR A 78 -3.59 7.12 -8.17
C THR A 78 -3.89 8.44 -8.88
N ALA A 79 -4.83 8.46 -9.83
CA ALA A 79 -5.24 9.67 -10.53
C ALA A 79 -5.93 10.67 -9.58
N GLN A 80 -6.76 10.18 -8.65
CA GLN A 80 -7.43 11.06 -7.67
C GLN A 80 -6.45 11.66 -6.65
N ILE A 81 -5.40 10.94 -6.27
CA ILE A 81 -4.28 11.50 -5.48
C ILE A 81 -3.63 12.66 -6.25
N ALA A 82 -3.28 12.43 -7.50
CA ALA A 82 -2.64 13.44 -8.34
C ALA A 82 -3.54 14.69 -8.53
N ARG A 83 -4.82 14.48 -8.82
CA ARG A 83 -5.82 15.53 -8.96
C ARG A 83 -5.95 16.39 -7.70
N SER A 84 -6.09 15.73 -6.55
CA SER A 84 -6.23 16.40 -5.26
C SER A 84 -4.95 17.12 -4.86
N THR A 85 -3.79 16.53 -5.11
CA THR A 85 -2.48 17.14 -4.85
C THR A 85 -2.30 18.40 -5.71
N SER A 86 -2.53 18.32 -7.04
CA SER A 86 -2.41 19.46 -7.95
C SER A 86 -3.25 20.65 -7.48
N ARG A 87 -4.52 20.41 -7.13
CA ARG A 87 -5.43 21.46 -6.62
C ARG A 87 -4.97 22.10 -5.30
N LYS A 88 -4.38 21.30 -4.39
CA LYS A 88 -3.97 21.76 -3.05
C LYS A 88 -2.67 22.54 -3.06
N VAL A 89 -1.73 22.20 -3.94
CA VAL A 89 -0.41 22.84 -4.01
C VAL A 89 -0.24 23.79 -5.20
N ASP A 90 -1.23 23.85 -6.11
CA ASP A 90 -1.19 24.66 -7.34
C ASP A 90 0.05 24.33 -8.20
N ARG A 91 0.40 23.04 -8.28
CA ARG A 91 1.51 22.53 -9.10
C ARG A 91 1.01 21.50 -10.09
N ARG A 92 1.71 21.39 -11.24
CA ARG A 92 1.50 20.29 -12.17
C ARG A 92 1.80 18.96 -11.47
N VAL A 93 0.94 17.96 -11.66
CA VAL A 93 1.16 16.61 -11.12
C VAL A 93 1.01 15.59 -12.25
N ASN A 94 2.09 14.86 -12.49
CA ASN A 94 2.10 13.71 -13.37
C ASN A 94 1.87 12.45 -12.54
N TRP A 95 1.06 11.53 -13.03
CA TRP A 95 0.80 10.29 -12.33
C TRP A 95 0.94 9.09 -13.27
N ARG A 96 1.30 7.96 -12.70
CA ARG A 96 1.31 6.65 -13.36
C ARG A 96 0.82 5.58 -12.38
N ALA A 97 -0.03 4.67 -12.86
CA ALA A 97 -0.54 3.52 -12.11
C ALA A 97 0.03 2.23 -12.71
N ASP A 98 0.76 1.47 -11.91
CA ASP A 98 1.31 0.16 -12.24
C ASP A 98 0.77 -0.89 -11.27
N GLY A 99 -0.50 -1.22 -11.45
CA GLY A 99 -1.24 -2.21 -10.69
C GLY A 99 -1.53 -3.46 -11.50
N CYS A 100 -1.65 -4.59 -10.81
CA CYS A 100 -2.08 -5.85 -11.41
C CYS A 100 -3.10 -6.55 -10.50
N ASN A 101 -4.26 -6.85 -11.04
CA ASN A 101 -5.34 -7.47 -10.27
C ASN A 101 -4.93 -8.86 -9.75
N GLY A 102 -5.09 -9.06 -8.46
CA GLY A 102 -4.75 -10.33 -7.81
C GLY A 102 -3.35 -10.41 -7.21
N ASP A 103 -2.50 -9.41 -7.45
CA ASP A 103 -1.13 -9.37 -6.91
C ASP A 103 -1.09 -9.46 -5.39
N LYS A 104 -0.08 -10.18 -4.92
CA LYS A 104 0.35 -10.29 -3.52
C LYS A 104 1.68 -9.58 -3.33
N ALA A 105 2.11 -9.44 -2.09
CA ALA A 105 3.41 -8.84 -1.77
C ALA A 105 4.57 -9.51 -2.55
N ARG A 106 4.57 -10.83 -2.70
CA ARG A 106 5.57 -11.57 -3.48
C ARG A 106 5.60 -11.19 -4.96
N ASP A 107 4.44 -10.90 -5.55
CA ASP A 107 4.32 -10.59 -6.97
C ASP A 107 4.84 -9.17 -7.23
N LEU A 108 4.53 -8.23 -6.32
CA LEU A 108 5.10 -6.89 -6.32
C LEU A 108 6.62 -6.92 -6.09
N LEU A 109 7.10 -7.74 -5.15
CA LEU A 109 8.52 -7.94 -4.89
C LEU A 109 9.26 -8.42 -6.16
N ALA A 110 8.70 -9.40 -6.87
CA ALA A 110 9.30 -9.95 -8.08
C ALA A 110 9.46 -8.91 -9.20
N ARG A 111 8.62 -7.86 -9.23
CA ARG A 111 8.73 -6.76 -10.22
C ARG A 111 9.86 -5.77 -9.89
N TYR A 112 10.16 -5.58 -8.62
CA TYR A 112 11.09 -4.55 -8.13
C TYR A 112 12.30 -5.12 -7.40
N GLN A 113 12.46 -6.43 -7.35
CA GLN A 113 13.65 -7.05 -6.82
C GLN A 113 14.78 -6.85 -7.85
N ALA A 114 15.84 -6.17 -7.45
CA ALA A 114 17.03 -6.01 -8.27
C ALA A 114 17.57 -7.37 -8.71
N VAL A 115 17.87 -7.50 -10.00
CA VAL A 115 18.46 -8.71 -10.61
C VAL A 115 19.98 -8.77 -10.31
N ASP A 116 20.42 -8.38 -9.16
CA ASP A 116 21.83 -8.43 -8.79
C ASP A 116 22.06 -9.39 -7.63
N ASP A 117 22.56 -10.58 -7.98
CA ASP A 117 22.92 -11.67 -7.06
C ASP A 117 24.12 -11.32 -6.15
N ASN A 118 24.68 -10.11 -6.19
CA ASN A 118 25.96 -9.81 -5.54
C ASN A 118 26.00 -8.66 -4.55
N ASP A 119 24.92 -7.91 -4.32
CA ASP A 119 24.94 -6.85 -3.29
C ASP A 119 23.72 -6.93 -2.39
N SER A 120 23.90 -7.64 -1.28
CA SER A 120 22.88 -7.89 -0.28
C SER A 120 22.85 -6.78 0.77
N THR A 121 22.23 -5.65 0.46
CA THR A 121 21.77 -4.72 1.49
C THR A 121 20.48 -5.27 2.11
N HIS A 122 20.62 -6.35 2.88
CA HIS A 122 19.50 -6.98 3.55
C HIS A 122 19.04 -6.12 4.71
N LEU A 123 17.75 -5.78 4.74
CA LEU A 123 17.11 -5.42 5.99
C LEU A 123 17.28 -6.61 6.96
N GLN A 124 17.96 -6.37 8.08
CA GLN A 124 18.19 -7.40 9.07
C GLN A 124 16.97 -7.57 9.96
N PHE A 125 16.61 -8.83 10.20
CA PHE A 125 15.55 -9.20 11.12
C PHE A 125 16.12 -9.90 12.33
N SER A 126 15.50 -9.66 13.49
CA SER A 126 15.71 -10.49 14.67
C SER A 126 15.18 -11.91 14.43
N GLU A 127 15.59 -12.87 15.26
CA GLU A 127 15.04 -14.26 15.23
C GLU A 127 13.52 -14.29 15.44
N THR A 128 12.93 -13.21 15.98
CA THR A 128 11.49 -13.05 16.19
C THR A 128 10.78 -12.41 15.01
N GLY A 129 11.49 -12.04 13.91
CA GLY A 129 10.92 -11.41 12.71
C GLY A 129 10.67 -9.91 12.87
N GLU A 130 11.32 -9.24 13.83
CA GLU A 130 11.28 -7.79 13.99
C GLU A 130 12.34 -7.13 13.09
N LEU A 131 11.94 -6.06 12.39
CA LEU A 131 12.85 -5.25 11.59
C LEU A 131 13.87 -4.57 12.50
N LEU A 132 15.15 -4.81 12.25
CA LEU A 132 16.27 -4.11 12.89
C LEU A 132 16.62 -2.85 12.08
N GLU A 133 17.17 -1.85 12.73
CA GLU A 133 17.58 -0.62 12.03
C GLU A 133 18.59 -0.95 10.91
N PRO A 134 18.41 -0.38 9.71
CA PRO A 134 19.32 -0.63 8.60
C PRO A 134 20.72 -0.04 8.92
N ALA A 135 21.73 -0.88 8.84
CA ALA A 135 23.11 -0.53 9.15
C ALA A 135 23.84 0.25 8.04
N VAL A 136 23.20 0.55 6.90
CA VAL A 136 23.88 1.13 5.72
C VAL A 136 23.09 2.29 5.12
N PRO A 137 23.74 3.40 4.73
CA PRO A 137 23.09 4.50 4.01
C PRO A 137 22.58 4.02 2.65
N PHE A 138 21.40 4.44 2.33
CA PHE A 138 20.71 4.18 1.08
C PHE A 138 21.47 4.76 -0.13
N VAL A 139 21.71 3.94 -1.16
CA VAL A 139 22.29 4.37 -2.44
C VAL A 139 21.23 4.20 -3.53
N VAL A 140 20.86 5.29 -4.19
CA VAL A 140 19.91 5.26 -5.32
C VAL A 140 20.58 4.65 -6.53
N ASP A 141 20.08 3.51 -7.02
CA ASP A 141 20.47 3.00 -8.31
C ASP A 141 19.83 3.83 -9.44
N ARG A 142 20.66 4.46 -10.27
CA ARG A 142 20.23 5.32 -11.39
C ARG A 142 19.86 4.56 -12.66
N ALA A 143 19.99 3.24 -12.68
CA ALA A 143 19.72 2.42 -13.86
C ALA A 143 18.28 2.56 -14.39
N TRP A 144 17.33 2.89 -13.51
CA TRP A 144 15.93 3.10 -13.89
C TRP A 144 15.69 4.36 -14.76
N GLN A 145 16.61 5.34 -14.72
CA GLN A 145 16.53 6.57 -15.51
C GLN A 145 16.81 6.38 -17.00
N GLU A 146 17.55 5.35 -17.38
CA GLU A 146 18.07 5.22 -18.74
C GLU A 146 17.14 4.47 -19.70
N ASP A 147 16.26 3.59 -19.20
CA ASP A 147 15.56 2.62 -20.05
C ASP A 147 14.29 3.15 -20.74
N ASN A 148 13.66 4.24 -20.29
CA ASN A 148 12.40 4.75 -20.87
C ASN A 148 12.23 6.27 -20.95
N GLY A 149 13.22 7.08 -20.64
CA GLY A 149 13.05 8.55 -20.54
C GLY A 149 12.06 8.99 -19.45
N ALA A 150 11.73 8.10 -18.52
CA ALA A 150 10.79 8.35 -17.46
C ALA A 150 11.49 9.09 -16.30
N THR A 151 10.92 10.21 -15.89
CA THR A 151 11.36 10.94 -14.71
C THR A 151 11.08 10.09 -13.47
N LEU A 152 12.05 10.00 -12.53
CA LEU A 152 11.85 9.34 -11.24
C LEU A 152 10.62 9.95 -10.52
N PRO A 153 9.81 9.14 -9.83
CA PRO A 153 8.71 9.66 -9.02
C PRO A 153 9.24 10.50 -7.84
N ASP A 154 8.48 11.47 -7.40
CA ASP A 154 8.69 12.19 -6.14
C ASP A 154 8.03 11.44 -4.97
N TYR A 155 7.01 10.64 -5.27
CA TYR A 155 6.25 9.84 -4.31
C TYR A 155 5.85 8.50 -4.91
N VAL A 156 6.01 7.43 -4.13
CA VAL A 156 5.49 6.09 -4.46
C VAL A 156 4.32 5.79 -3.53
N VAL A 157 3.17 5.44 -4.09
CA VAL A 157 1.96 5.02 -3.35
C VAL A 157 1.76 3.53 -3.55
N VAL A 158 1.65 2.77 -2.47
CA VAL A 158 1.54 1.31 -2.53
C VAL A 158 0.21 0.84 -1.94
N SER A 159 -0.53 0.03 -2.70
CA SER A 159 -1.70 -0.72 -2.24
C SER A 159 -1.48 -2.20 -2.46
N ILE A 160 -1.33 -2.97 -1.37
CA ILE A 160 -1.08 -4.41 -1.42
C ILE A 160 -1.54 -5.09 -0.12
N GLY A 161 -1.92 -6.36 -0.18
CA GLY A 161 -2.13 -7.19 1.00
C GLY A 161 -3.52 -7.81 1.12
N VAL A 162 -4.56 -7.27 0.47
CA VAL A 162 -5.91 -7.88 0.49
C VAL A 162 -5.87 -9.31 -0.07
N ASN A 163 -5.08 -9.53 -1.12
CA ASN A 163 -4.88 -10.85 -1.73
C ASN A 163 -4.03 -11.78 -0.85
N ASP A 164 -3.16 -11.24 -0.01
CA ASP A 164 -2.42 -12.00 1.01
C ASP A 164 -3.35 -12.44 2.15
N VAL A 165 -4.25 -11.55 2.58
CA VAL A 165 -5.28 -11.90 3.58
C VAL A 165 -6.17 -13.01 3.07
N SER A 166 -6.80 -12.87 1.92
CA SER A 166 -7.74 -13.82 1.34
C SER A 166 -7.06 -15.10 0.85
N GLY A 167 -5.84 -15.00 0.36
CA GLY A 167 -5.00 -16.12 -0.08
C GLY A 167 -4.28 -16.85 1.05
N LEU A 168 -4.53 -16.48 2.32
CA LEU A 168 -3.99 -17.10 3.52
C LEU A 168 -2.44 -17.18 3.54
N THR A 169 -1.74 -16.17 3.01
CA THR A 169 -0.28 -16.04 3.12
C THR A 169 0.11 -16.09 4.60
N SER A 170 1.01 -16.98 5.03
CA SER A 170 1.37 -17.08 6.45
C SER A 170 1.97 -15.76 6.97
N LEU A 171 1.81 -15.48 8.27
CA LEU A 171 2.30 -14.23 8.85
C LEU A 171 3.83 -14.09 8.68
N THR A 172 4.57 -15.17 8.88
CA THR A 172 6.03 -15.18 8.67
C THR A 172 6.39 -14.83 7.24
N ARG A 173 5.68 -15.43 6.26
CA ARG A 173 5.91 -15.16 4.85
C ARG A 173 5.53 -13.74 4.48
N TRP A 174 4.38 -13.24 4.95
CA TRP A 174 3.97 -11.86 4.77
C TRP A 174 5.00 -10.88 5.31
N ASN A 175 5.43 -11.07 6.56
CA ASN A 175 6.43 -10.20 7.18
C ASN A 175 7.71 -10.15 6.35
N PHE A 176 8.19 -11.28 5.88
CA PHE A 176 9.36 -11.35 5.00
C PHE A 176 9.11 -10.62 3.68
N GLU A 177 8.06 -10.99 2.93
CA GLU A 177 7.79 -10.46 1.59
C GLU A 177 7.54 -8.94 1.61
N ILE A 178 6.70 -8.44 2.54
CA ILE A 178 6.39 -6.99 2.59
C ILE A 178 7.60 -6.16 3.00
N THR A 179 8.47 -6.70 3.86
CA THR A 179 9.67 -5.97 4.24
C THR A 179 10.69 -5.94 3.12
N GLN A 180 10.80 -7.01 2.35
CA GLN A 180 11.63 -6.99 1.13
C GLN A 180 11.06 -6.02 0.08
N VAL A 181 9.74 -5.94 -0.09
CA VAL A 181 9.08 -4.93 -0.94
C VAL A 181 9.50 -3.52 -0.50
N ILE A 182 9.39 -3.21 0.79
CA ILE A 182 9.76 -1.90 1.32
C ILE A 182 11.23 -1.61 1.05
N ALA A 183 12.13 -2.58 1.30
CA ALA A 183 13.55 -2.43 1.05
C ALA A 183 13.84 -2.14 -0.43
N SER A 184 13.32 -2.99 -1.32
CA SER A 184 13.52 -2.85 -2.77
C SER A 184 12.98 -1.53 -3.32
N LEU A 185 11.80 -1.09 -2.87
CA LEU A 185 11.23 0.19 -3.32
C LEU A 185 12.05 1.39 -2.81
N ARG A 186 12.56 1.33 -1.58
CA ARG A 186 13.45 2.35 -1.04
C ARG A 186 14.76 2.41 -1.80
N GLU A 187 15.36 1.26 -2.09
CA GLU A 187 16.59 1.16 -2.86
C GLU A 187 16.39 1.67 -4.30
N HIS A 188 15.28 1.28 -4.92
CA HIS A 188 15.01 1.59 -6.33
C HIS A 188 14.67 3.07 -6.55
N PHE A 189 13.85 3.67 -5.70
CA PHE A 189 13.32 5.02 -5.91
C PHE A 189 13.94 6.10 -5.03
N GLY A 190 14.32 5.81 -3.80
CA GLY A 190 14.90 6.77 -2.86
C GLY A 190 14.00 7.94 -2.47
N VAL A 191 12.69 7.76 -2.54
CA VAL A 191 11.68 8.78 -2.30
C VAL A 191 10.70 8.31 -1.22
N PRO A 192 9.88 9.22 -0.65
CA PRO A 192 8.85 8.84 0.30
C PRO A 192 7.88 7.79 -0.27
N ILE A 193 7.64 6.72 0.50
CA ILE A 193 6.73 5.62 0.16
C ILE A 193 5.50 5.71 1.05
N LEU A 194 4.32 5.83 0.44
CA LEU A 194 3.05 5.93 1.11
C LEU A 194 2.30 4.61 0.97
N PHE A 195 2.26 3.81 2.02
CA PHE A 195 1.50 2.57 2.06
C PHE A 195 0.06 2.80 2.51
N LEU A 196 -0.90 2.41 1.68
CA LEU A 196 -2.27 2.24 2.15
C LEU A 196 -2.31 1.08 3.13
N GLY A 197 -2.82 1.34 4.33
CA GLY A 197 -3.10 0.29 5.30
C GLY A 197 -4.10 -0.72 4.73
N ILE A 198 -3.92 -1.99 5.07
CA ILE A 198 -4.83 -3.05 4.61
C ILE A 198 -6.24 -2.74 5.12
N PRO A 199 -7.24 -2.63 4.23
CA PRO A 199 -8.58 -2.21 4.62
C PRO A 199 -9.23 -3.16 5.62
N PRO A 200 -10.13 -2.63 6.48
CA PRO A 200 -10.81 -3.45 7.49
C PRO A 200 -11.80 -4.40 6.82
N MET A 201 -11.35 -5.58 6.39
CA MET A 201 -12.17 -6.56 5.67
C MET A 201 -13.44 -6.97 6.45
N ALA A 202 -13.47 -6.75 7.77
CA ALA A 202 -14.69 -6.88 8.56
C ALA A 202 -15.82 -5.91 8.13
N ARG A 203 -15.53 -4.89 7.32
CA ARG A 203 -16.51 -3.94 6.79
C ARG A 203 -16.91 -4.20 5.33
N PHE A 204 -16.29 -5.16 4.66
CA PHE A 204 -16.56 -5.43 3.25
C PHE A 204 -17.98 -6.00 3.05
N PRO A 205 -18.81 -5.36 2.20
CA PRO A 205 -20.18 -5.84 1.93
C PRO A 205 -20.25 -7.26 1.38
N ALA A 206 -19.27 -7.65 0.54
CA ALA A 206 -19.20 -8.97 -0.07
C ALA A 206 -18.99 -10.13 0.94
N LEU A 207 -18.49 -9.84 2.13
CA LEU A 207 -18.17 -10.85 3.13
C LEU A 207 -19.31 -11.07 4.11
N ILE A 208 -19.49 -12.33 4.53
CA ILE A 208 -20.50 -12.76 5.50
C ILE A 208 -19.84 -13.29 6.78
N HIS A 209 -20.59 -13.24 7.90
CA HIS A 209 -20.13 -13.81 9.18
C HIS A 209 -20.21 -15.35 9.18
N PRO A 210 -19.26 -16.07 9.81
CA PRO A 210 -18.09 -15.61 10.56
C PRO A 210 -16.85 -15.29 9.71
N LEU A 211 -16.80 -15.61 8.40
CA LEU A 211 -15.66 -15.36 7.50
C LEU A 211 -15.22 -13.88 7.55
N LYS A 212 -16.16 -12.97 7.48
CA LYS A 212 -15.95 -11.52 7.58
C LYS A 212 -15.12 -11.13 8.80
N PHE A 213 -15.44 -11.69 9.95
CA PHE A 213 -14.69 -11.45 11.20
C PHE A 213 -13.28 -12.04 11.12
N ALA A 214 -13.15 -13.29 10.66
CA ALA A 214 -11.86 -13.97 10.56
C ALA A 214 -10.88 -13.24 9.62
N LEU A 215 -11.34 -12.83 8.45
CA LEU A 215 -10.53 -12.06 7.50
C LEU A 215 -10.22 -10.65 8.02
N GLY A 216 -11.15 -10.02 8.73
CA GLY A 216 -10.92 -8.71 9.36
C GLY A 216 -9.82 -8.75 10.42
N VAL A 217 -9.84 -9.75 11.30
CA VAL A 217 -8.77 -9.96 12.30
C VAL A 217 -7.42 -10.20 11.60
N ARG A 218 -7.44 -11.04 10.57
CA ARG A 218 -6.24 -11.34 9.79
C ARG A 218 -5.69 -10.10 9.08
N ALA A 219 -6.54 -9.30 8.44
CA ALA A 219 -6.15 -8.04 7.81
C ALA A 219 -5.44 -7.12 8.81
N ALA A 220 -6.02 -6.93 10.00
CA ALA A 220 -5.40 -6.14 11.05
C ALA A 220 -4.06 -6.70 11.56
N MET A 221 -3.86 -8.04 11.51
CA MET A 221 -2.57 -8.64 11.87
C MET A 221 -1.51 -8.38 10.80
N LEU A 222 -1.84 -8.49 9.52
CA LEU A 222 -0.91 -8.23 8.43
C LEU A 222 -0.55 -6.74 8.36
N ASP A 223 -1.52 -5.86 8.55
CA ASP A 223 -1.34 -4.41 8.51
C ASP A 223 -0.33 -3.89 9.56
N LYS A 224 -0.22 -4.55 10.72
CA LYS A 224 0.76 -4.19 11.77
C LYS A 224 2.20 -4.20 11.28
N THR A 225 2.54 -5.03 10.31
CA THR A 225 3.90 -5.07 9.75
C THR A 225 4.22 -3.79 8.99
N ILE A 226 3.26 -3.27 8.21
CA ILE A 226 3.41 -2.00 7.50
C ILE A 226 3.48 -0.84 8.49
N GLN A 227 2.60 -0.84 9.50
CA GLN A 227 2.61 0.16 10.58
C GLN A 227 3.98 0.20 11.26
N ARG A 228 4.52 -0.99 11.60
CA ARG A 228 5.83 -1.08 12.25
C ARG A 228 6.97 -0.57 11.37
N ALA A 229 6.93 -0.85 10.08
CA ALA A 229 7.91 -0.31 9.13
C ALA A 229 7.84 1.23 9.09
N ALA A 230 6.64 1.82 9.04
CA ALA A 230 6.46 3.26 9.06
C ALA A 230 6.90 3.94 10.37
N GLU A 231 6.85 3.22 11.51
CA GLU A 231 7.41 3.71 12.78
C GLU A 231 8.94 3.75 12.77
N LEU A 232 9.60 2.84 12.06
CA LEU A 232 11.05 2.67 12.07
C LEU A 232 11.76 3.43 10.94
N LEU A 233 11.08 3.63 9.82
CA LEU A 233 11.65 4.18 8.59
C LEU A 233 11.01 5.55 8.28
N PRO A 234 11.76 6.66 8.37
CA PRO A 234 11.20 8.01 8.27
C PRO A 234 10.65 8.36 6.87
N ASP A 235 11.04 7.62 5.85
CA ASP A 235 10.59 7.75 4.46
C ASP A 235 9.44 6.81 4.10
N VAL A 236 8.97 5.99 5.04
CA VAL A 236 7.80 5.12 4.89
C VAL A 236 6.63 5.66 5.70
N HIS A 237 5.51 5.90 5.05
CA HIS A 237 4.31 6.47 5.64
C HIS A 237 3.16 5.48 5.53
N TRP A 238 2.62 5.05 6.65
CA TRP A 238 1.39 4.25 6.68
C TRP A 238 0.17 5.16 6.73
N ILE A 239 -0.82 4.88 5.88
CA ILE A 239 -2.05 5.65 5.78
C ILE A 239 -3.21 4.80 6.29
N ASP A 240 -3.82 5.23 7.38
CA ASP A 240 -4.94 4.53 7.99
C ASP A 240 -6.15 4.45 7.05
N SER A 241 -6.52 3.25 6.68
CA SER A 241 -7.69 2.96 5.84
C SER A 241 -8.97 2.67 6.64
N LEU A 242 -8.91 2.62 7.97
CA LEU A 242 -10.04 2.20 8.82
C LEU A 242 -11.29 3.06 8.63
N ASN A 243 -11.11 4.36 8.46
CA ASN A 243 -12.20 5.32 8.32
C ASN A 243 -12.61 5.59 6.87
N LEU A 244 -11.87 5.05 5.89
CA LEU A 244 -12.05 5.32 4.47
C LEU A 244 -13.06 4.35 3.82
N PHE A 245 -13.26 3.17 4.42
CA PHE A 245 -14.18 2.15 3.91
C PHE A 245 -15.57 2.29 4.54
N GLN A 246 -16.34 3.25 4.06
CA GLN A 246 -17.73 3.43 4.45
C GLN A 246 -18.68 2.74 3.46
N LEU A 247 -19.90 2.43 3.92
CA LEU A 247 -20.96 1.94 3.05
C LEU A 247 -21.24 3.01 1.98
N GLY A 248 -21.25 2.61 0.70
CA GLY A 248 -21.43 3.53 -0.43
C GLY A 248 -20.13 3.91 -1.14
N HIS A 249 -18.96 3.69 -0.53
CA HIS A 249 -17.67 3.91 -1.18
C HIS A 249 -17.14 2.66 -1.91
N MET A 250 -17.89 1.55 -1.85
CA MET A 250 -17.53 0.30 -2.49
C MET A 250 -18.23 0.15 -3.84
N ALA A 251 -17.51 -0.46 -4.80
CA ALA A 251 -18.07 -0.85 -6.09
C ALA A 251 -19.10 -1.98 -5.96
N ALA A 252 -19.72 -2.36 -7.07
CA ALA A 252 -20.80 -3.33 -7.11
C ALA A 252 -20.41 -4.73 -6.59
N ASP A 253 -19.13 -5.07 -6.60
CA ASP A 253 -18.61 -6.33 -6.08
C ASP A 253 -18.49 -6.35 -4.54
N GLY A 254 -18.59 -5.19 -3.88
CA GLY A 254 -18.45 -5.03 -2.44
C GLY A 254 -17.04 -5.32 -1.90
N TYR A 255 -16.02 -5.29 -2.78
CA TYR A 255 -14.61 -5.53 -2.48
C TYR A 255 -13.73 -4.31 -2.81
N HIS A 256 -13.95 -3.70 -3.97
CA HIS A 256 -13.12 -2.63 -4.49
C HIS A 256 -13.75 -1.25 -4.23
N PRO A 257 -12.96 -0.18 -4.20
CA PRO A 257 -13.48 1.17 -4.10
C PRO A 257 -14.26 1.53 -5.39
N SER A 258 -15.38 2.23 -5.24
CA SER A 258 -16.08 2.91 -6.34
C SER A 258 -15.36 4.20 -6.70
N ASN A 259 -15.83 4.93 -7.73
CA ASN A 259 -15.34 6.27 -8.06
C ASN A 259 -15.33 7.19 -6.82
N ILE A 260 -16.41 7.18 -6.04
CA ILE A 260 -16.48 7.96 -4.78
C ILE A 260 -15.43 7.47 -3.77
N GLY A 261 -15.27 6.15 -3.65
CA GLY A 261 -14.24 5.56 -2.80
C GLY A 261 -12.82 5.97 -3.20
N CYS A 262 -12.53 5.99 -4.51
CA CYS A 262 -11.26 6.45 -5.05
C CYS A 262 -11.02 7.96 -4.79
N GLU A 263 -12.05 8.80 -4.94
CA GLU A 263 -11.96 10.23 -4.61
C GLU A 263 -11.64 10.45 -3.14
N VAL A 264 -12.31 9.75 -2.23
CA VAL A 264 -12.07 9.87 -0.77
C VAL A 264 -10.65 9.41 -0.40
N LEU A 265 -10.22 8.27 -0.94
CA LEU A 265 -8.86 7.75 -0.75
C LEU A 265 -7.83 8.75 -1.31
N GLY A 266 -8.07 9.24 -2.52
CA GLY A 266 -7.21 10.21 -3.18
C GLY A 266 -7.03 11.49 -2.37
N GLU A 267 -8.11 12.00 -1.79
CA GLU A 267 -8.09 13.22 -0.96
C GLU A 267 -7.22 13.04 0.30
N VAL A 268 -7.42 11.92 1.02
CA VAL A 268 -6.66 11.63 2.25
C VAL A 268 -5.17 11.44 1.98
N ILE A 269 -4.82 10.71 0.91
CA ILE A 269 -3.41 10.48 0.56
C ILE A 269 -2.76 11.79 0.09
N ALA A 270 -3.48 12.59 -0.70
CA ALA A 270 -3.01 13.91 -1.14
C ALA A 270 -2.68 14.84 0.04
N GLU A 271 -3.42 14.75 1.16
CA GLU A 271 -3.08 15.52 2.37
C GLU A 271 -1.71 15.17 2.93
N VAL A 272 -1.34 13.88 2.87
CA VAL A 272 -0.01 13.43 3.29
C VAL A 272 1.05 13.97 2.34
N VAL A 273 0.85 13.87 1.03
CA VAL A 273 1.78 14.44 0.01
C VAL A 273 1.97 15.94 0.25
N VAL A 274 0.89 16.70 0.41
CA VAL A 274 0.94 18.15 0.67
C VAL A 274 1.71 18.50 1.94
N LYS A 275 1.57 17.69 2.99
CA LYS A 275 2.32 17.85 4.23
C LYS A 275 3.82 17.62 4.02
N LEU A 276 4.18 16.60 3.25
CA LEU A 276 5.58 16.29 2.93
C LEU A 276 6.21 17.40 2.07
N GLU A 277 5.50 17.91 1.07
CA GLU A 277 5.93 19.04 0.24
C GLU A 277 6.24 20.29 1.09
N LYS A 278 5.37 20.65 2.03
CA LYS A 278 5.58 21.80 2.94
C LYS A 278 6.83 21.60 3.80
N THR A 279 7.02 20.40 4.36
CA THR A 279 8.19 20.10 5.18
C THR A 279 9.50 20.15 4.37
N SER A 280 9.48 19.69 3.12
CA SER A 280 10.61 19.77 2.19
C SER A 280 10.95 21.23 1.85
N ALA A 281 9.96 22.04 1.53
CA ALA A 281 10.14 23.47 1.23
C ALA A 281 10.73 24.26 2.41
N GLU A 282 10.27 23.97 3.64
CA GLU A 282 10.80 24.59 4.86
C GLU A 282 12.28 24.24 5.09
N ARG A 283 12.66 22.97 4.86
CA ARG A 283 14.07 22.52 4.99
C ARG A 283 14.96 23.19 3.96
N THR A 284 14.53 23.30 2.72
CA THR A 284 15.28 23.95 1.62
C THR A 284 15.42 25.45 1.87
N GLY A 285 14.38 26.13 2.34
CA GLY A 285 14.42 27.55 2.72
C GLY A 285 15.37 27.84 3.88
N PHE A 286 15.50 26.93 4.85
CA PHE A 286 16.42 27.07 5.99
C PHE A 286 17.90 26.92 5.58
N VAL A 287 18.19 26.03 4.62
CA VAL A 287 19.56 25.84 4.09
C VAL A 287 20.04 27.08 3.35
N GLN A 288 19.17 27.72 2.54
CA GLN A 288 19.56 28.94 1.83
C GLN A 288 19.87 30.12 2.74
N ILE A 289 19.24 30.21 3.92
CA ILE A 289 19.49 31.29 4.90
C ILE A 289 20.81 31.08 5.65
N THR A 290 21.25 29.85 5.84
CA THR A 290 22.51 29.54 6.53
C THR A 290 23.73 29.76 5.65
N ASP A 291 23.64 29.49 4.35
CA ASP A 291 24.74 29.70 3.40
C ASP A 291 24.94 31.18 3.01
N GLY A 292 23.93 32.02 3.19
CA GLY A 292 24.02 33.48 2.92
C GLY A 292 24.70 34.33 4.01
N LYS A 293 25.13 33.74 5.14
CA LYS A 293 25.78 34.47 6.24
C LYS A 293 27.29 34.26 6.33
N GLY A 294 27.91 33.70 5.30
CA GLY A 294 29.36 33.43 5.22
C GLY A 294 30.09 34.27 4.17
N GLN A 295 29.81 35.59 4.09
CA GLN A 295 30.68 36.54 3.38
C GLN A 295 31.00 37.71 4.27
#